data_0d8ff7723a55eeca51d5a88da27e32af
#
_entry.id   0d8ff7723a55eeca51d5a88da27e32af
#
_cell.length_a   1.000
_cell.length_b   1.000
_cell.length_c   1.000
_cell.angle_alpha   90.00
_cell.angle_beta   90.00
_cell.angle_gamma   90.00
#
_symmetry.space_group_name_H-M   'P 1'
#
loop_
_entity.id
_entity.type
_entity.pdbx_description
1 polymer ?
#
loop_
_entity_poly.entity_id
_entity_poly.type
_entity_poly.pdbx_seq_one_letter_code
_entity_poly.pdbx_strand_id
1 'polypeptide(L)'
;MERFTRLYPDRADGLTALDVVAALPGNAPDDRPWVCLNMIATADGRASIKGRAGNIANQADYELFHATRARMDGILVGAETIRVESYGRTINNAPARERRVREGLPADAVSVVATRRVSLPADVGLLRAPENTVIVLTPSEDGELPAEAAATVRYLREPDMAAGVRRLRGEHGLRALVCEGGPNLNATLLPAGLVDELHLVYAPKLAGGHDPLTILGGEVLDPPIELDLVTLHESGGYLYARYGVRTA
;
A
#
# COMPACT_ATOMS: atom_id res chain seq x y z
N MET A 1 2.11 -8.26 -21.00
CA MET A 1 1.95 -6.90 -20.43
C MET A 1 0.56 -6.43 -20.78
N GLU A 2 -0.23 -6.21 -19.76
CA GLU A 2 -1.61 -5.77 -19.90
C GLU A 2 -1.70 -4.32 -20.40
N ARG A 3 -2.84 -3.98 -20.98
CA ARG A 3 -3.10 -2.64 -21.50
C ARG A 3 -4.28 -2.02 -20.76
N PHE A 4 -4.15 -0.73 -20.48
CA PHE A 4 -5.16 0.07 -19.80
C PHE A 4 -5.74 1.10 -20.77
N THR A 5 -7.03 1.36 -20.63
CA THR A 5 -7.71 2.49 -21.23
C THR A 5 -8.04 3.48 -20.14
N ARG A 6 -7.55 4.71 -20.23
CA ARG A 6 -7.99 5.79 -19.35
C ARG A 6 -9.37 6.28 -19.82
N LEU A 7 -10.33 6.30 -18.90
CA LEU A 7 -11.70 6.74 -19.13
C LEU A 7 -11.95 8.17 -18.65
N TYR A 8 -11.16 8.64 -17.65
CA TYR A 8 -11.26 9.96 -17.05
C TYR A 8 -9.86 10.47 -16.65
N PRO A 9 -9.53 11.78 -16.78
CA PRO A 9 -10.38 12.86 -17.32
C PRO A 9 -10.57 12.78 -18.85
N ASP A 10 -9.53 12.43 -19.58
CA ASP A 10 -9.55 12.32 -21.03
C ASP A 10 -9.23 10.89 -21.46
N ARG A 11 -9.91 10.42 -22.50
CA ARG A 11 -9.70 9.06 -23.00
C ARG A 11 -8.30 8.89 -23.59
N ALA A 12 -7.62 7.83 -23.18
CA ALA A 12 -6.35 7.39 -23.76
C ALA A 12 -6.27 5.86 -23.76
N ASP A 13 -5.99 5.27 -24.92
CA ASP A 13 -5.97 3.82 -25.09
C ASP A 13 -4.54 3.27 -25.12
N GLY A 14 -4.36 1.99 -24.82
CA GLY A 14 -3.10 1.26 -24.97
C GLY A 14 -2.02 1.59 -23.95
N LEU A 15 -2.38 2.21 -22.81
CA LEU A 15 -1.45 2.54 -21.75
C LEU A 15 -0.87 1.29 -21.08
N THR A 16 0.36 1.36 -20.62
CA THR A 16 0.99 0.36 -19.76
C THR A 16 0.77 0.69 -18.28
N ALA A 17 1.02 -0.24 -17.38
CA ALA A 17 1.01 0.04 -15.95
C ALA A 17 1.97 1.18 -15.56
N LEU A 18 3.11 1.33 -16.28
CA LEU A 18 4.05 2.43 -16.06
C LEU A 18 3.49 3.80 -16.45
N ASP A 19 2.71 3.85 -17.54
CA ASP A 19 2.04 5.08 -17.96
C ASP A 19 0.98 5.49 -16.94
N VAL A 20 0.24 4.52 -16.38
CA VAL A 20 -0.78 4.77 -15.35
C VAL A 20 -0.17 5.36 -14.08
N VAL A 21 1.01 4.89 -13.66
CA VAL A 21 1.68 5.37 -12.45
C VAL A 21 2.69 6.50 -12.69
N ALA A 22 2.80 7.03 -13.92
CA ALA A 22 3.83 8.01 -14.27
C ALA A 22 3.79 9.29 -13.43
N ALA A 23 2.58 9.69 -13.00
CA ALA A 23 2.36 10.88 -12.15
C ALA A 23 2.55 10.62 -10.64
N LEU A 24 2.95 9.41 -10.23
CA LEU A 24 3.20 9.08 -8.82
C LEU A 24 4.67 9.27 -8.45
N PRO A 25 4.96 9.57 -7.17
CA PRO A 25 4.02 10.08 -6.17
C PRO A 25 3.56 11.51 -6.47
N GLY A 26 2.52 11.96 -5.77
CA GLY A 26 2.16 13.37 -5.72
C GLY A 26 3.16 14.19 -4.92
N ASN A 27 2.86 15.47 -4.73
CA ASN A 27 3.68 16.36 -3.92
C ASN A 27 3.63 15.96 -2.46
N ALA A 28 4.78 15.58 -1.90
CA ALA A 28 4.85 15.21 -0.50
C ALA A 28 4.68 16.44 0.39
N PRO A 29 3.84 16.39 1.44
CA PRO A 29 3.81 17.40 2.50
C PRO A 29 5.19 17.57 3.15
N ASP A 30 5.44 18.74 3.76
CA ASP A 30 6.76 19.00 4.35
C ASP A 30 7.02 18.21 5.64
N ASP A 31 5.97 17.90 6.38
CA ASP A 31 6.01 17.30 7.73
C ASP A 31 5.82 15.78 7.74
N ARG A 32 5.40 15.17 6.62
CA ARG A 32 5.12 13.74 6.52
C ARG A 32 5.35 13.18 5.11
N PRO A 33 5.44 11.85 4.94
CA PRO A 33 5.37 11.26 3.61
C PRO A 33 4.03 11.58 2.92
N TRP A 34 4.05 11.66 1.60
CA TRP A 34 2.85 11.47 0.80
C TRP A 34 2.43 10.01 0.86
N VAL A 35 1.16 9.73 1.08
CA VAL A 35 0.65 8.37 1.27
C VAL A 35 -0.52 8.10 0.33
N CYS A 36 -0.43 7.02 -0.46
CA CYS A 36 -1.60 6.46 -1.13
C CYS A 36 -2.00 5.12 -0.50
N LEU A 37 -3.29 4.93 -0.27
CA LEU A 37 -3.85 3.61 -0.02
C LEU A 37 -3.99 2.87 -1.34
N ASN A 38 -3.52 1.62 -1.44
CA ASN A 38 -3.70 0.78 -2.63
C ASN A 38 -4.55 -0.43 -2.27
N MET A 39 -5.80 -0.42 -2.70
CA MET A 39 -6.83 -1.35 -2.27
C MET A 39 -7.56 -1.97 -3.46
N ILE A 40 -8.12 -3.16 -3.25
CA ILE A 40 -8.99 -3.84 -4.21
C ILE A 40 -10.29 -4.28 -3.51
N ALA A 41 -11.40 -4.17 -4.23
CA ALA A 41 -12.69 -4.66 -3.76
C ALA A 41 -13.47 -5.32 -4.89
N THR A 42 -14.33 -6.28 -4.54
CA THR A 42 -15.37 -6.82 -5.43
C THR A 42 -16.46 -5.80 -5.65
N ALA A 43 -17.32 -6.00 -6.65
CA ALA A 43 -18.46 -5.12 -6.94
C ALA A 43 -19.46 -5.01 -5.78
N ASP A 44 -19.51 -6.03 -4.90
CA ASP A 44 -20.29 -6.03 -3.65
C ASP A 44 -19.49 -5.57 -2.41
N GLY A 45 -18.30 -4.95 -2.62
CA GLY A 45 -17.52 -4.24 -1.59
C GLY A 45 -16.58 -5.10 -0.74
N ARG A 46 -16.36 -6.38 -1.07
CA ARG A 46 -15.46 -7.24 -0.30
C ARG A 46 -13.99 -7.00 -0.66
N ALA A 47 -13.14 -6.82 0.34
CA ALA A 47 -11.69 -6.69 0.18
C ALA A 47 -10.95 -8.04 0.19
N SER A 48 -11.65 -9.16 0.37
CA SER A 48 -11.05 -10.49 0.32
C SER A 48 -12.05 -11.55 -0.17
N ILE A 49 -11.53 -12.59 -0.84
CA ILE A 49 -12.24 -13.84 -1.14
C ILE A 49 -11.44 -14.97 -0.50
N LYS A 50 -12.10 -15.81 0.32
CA LYS A 50 -11.43 -16.88 1.10
C LYS A 50 -10.23 -16.35 1.91
N GLY A 51 -10.40 -15.17 2.50
CA GLY A 51 -9.41 -14.53 3.37
C GLY A 51 -8.23 -13.88 2.67
N ARG A 52 -8.17 -13.81 1.32
CA ARG A 52 -7.08 -13.21 0.57
C ARG A 52 -7.56 -12.21 -0.47
N ALA A 53 -6.89 -11.05 -0.52
CA ALA A 53 -7.11 -10.02 -1.54
C ALA A 53 -6.64 -10.51 -2.94
N GLY A 54 -5.56 -11.27 -3.01
CA GLY A 54 -5.04 -11.84 -4.25
C GLY A 54 -6.04 -12.72 -5.02
N ASN A 55 -7.08 -13.27 -4.37
CA ASN A 55 -8.15 -14.02 -5.03
C ASN A 55 -9.15 -13.11 -5.80
N ILE A 56 -9.09 -11.80 -5.56
CA ILE A 56 -9.89 -10.80 -6.28
C ILE A 56 -9.16 -10.33 -7.53
N ALA A 57 -7.84 -10.15 -7.45
CA ALA A 57 -6.97 -9.57 -8.45
C ALA A 57 -6.99 -10.30 -9.82
N ASN A 58 -6.54 -9.59 -10.85
CA ASN A 58 -6.19 -10.13 -12.16
C ASN A 58 -4.75 -9.77 -12.52
N GLN A 59 -4.30 -10.13 -13.71
CA GLN A 59 -2.92 -9.86 -14.16
C GLN A 59 -2.64 -8.35 -14.28
N ALA A 60 -3.61 -7.55 -14.74
CA ALA A 60 -3.46 -6.10 -14.85
C ALA A 60 -3.29 -5.44 -13.48
N ASP A 61 -4.07 -5.89 -12.48
CA ASP A 61 -3.91 -5.44 -11.09
C ASP A 61 -2.52 -5.80 -10.54
N TYR A 62 -2.05 -7.02 -10.77
CA TYR A 62 -0.70 -7.44 -10.39
C TYR A 62 0.38 -6.54 -10.99
N GLU A 63 0.30 -6.23 -12.30
CA GLU A 63 1.27 -5.36 -12.97
C GLU A 63 1.21 -3.92 -12.41
N LEU A 64 0.01 -3.39 -12.19
CA LEU A 64 -0.19 -2.03 -11.64
C LEU A 64 0.30 -1.92 -10.19
N PHE A 65 0.00 -2.92 -9.37
CA PHE A 65 0.46 -3.02 -7.99
C PHE A 65 2.00 -2.95 -7.89
N HIS A 66 2.70 -3.73 -8.68
CA HIS A 66 4.17 -3.71 -8.70
C HIS A 66 4.74 -2.43 -9.32
N ALA A 67 4.06 -1.85 -10.32
CA ALA A 67 4.45 -0.55 -10.87
C ALA A 67 4.30 0.57 -9.83
N THR A 68 3.22 0.56 -9.04
CA THR A 68 3.00 1.50 -7.94
C THR A 68 4.10 1.38 -6.88
N ARG A 69 4.39 0.17 -6.38
CA ARG A 69 5.49 -0.06 -5.43
C ARG A 69 6.82 0.51 -5.93
N ALA A 70 7.10 0.33 -7.23
CA ALA A 70 8.34 0.78 -7.83
C ALA A 70 8.51 2.31 -7.89
N ARG A 71 7.45 3.08 -7.64
CA ARG A 71 7.48 4.56 -7.59
C ARG A 71 7.68 5.11 -6.18
N MET A 72 7.53 4.29 -5.13
CA MET A 72 7.49 4.71 -3.74
C MET A 72 8.83 4.48 -3.02
N ASP A 73 9.14 5.31 -2.02
CA ASP A 73 10.28 5.09 -1.14
C ASP A 73 10.04 3.89 -0.22
N GLY A 74 8.79 3.70 0.20
CA GLY A 74 8.43 2.62 1.11
C GLY A 74 7.02 2.05 0.89
N ILE A 75 6.81 0.88 1.50
CA ILE A 75 5.54 0.15 1.54
C ILE A 75 5.11 0.08 2.99
N LEU A 76 3.98 0.71 3.31
CA LEU A 76 3.38 0.66 4.66
C LEU A 76 2.32 -0.44 4.69
N VAL A 77 2.43 -1.37 5.64
CA VAL A 77 1.53 -2.52 5.72
C VAL A 77 1.34 -2.99 7.15
N GLY A 78 0.14 -3.43 7.49
CA GLY A 78 -0.17 -4.04 8.78
C GLY A 78 0.41 -5.45 8.92
N ALA A 79 0.92 -5.81 10.10
CA ALA A 79 1.50 -7.13 10.35
C ALA A 79 0.55 -8.30 10.05
N GLU A 80 -0.76 -8.12 10.24
CA GLU A 80 -1.74 -9.17 9.91
C GLU A 80 -1.82 -9.43 8.39
N THR A 81 -1.79 -8.37 7.58
CA THR A 81 -1.74 -8.50 6.12
C THR A 81 -0.50 -9.27 5.67
N ILE A 82 0.65 -9.03 6.30
CA ILE A 82 1.88 -9.77 6.02
C ILE A 82 1.75 -11.27 6.35
N ARG A 83 1.03 -11.64 7.42
CA ARG A 83 0.80 -13.05 7.78
C ARG A 83 -0.11 -13.77 6.79
N VAL A 84 -1.08 -13.06 6.23
CA VAL A 84 -2.10 -13.62 5.33
C VAL A 84 -1.60 -13.66 3.89
N GLU A 85 -0.98 -12.58 3.43
CA GLU A 85 -0.46 -12.44 2.08
C GLU A 85 1.03 -12.80 2.03
N SER A 86 1.49 -13.33 0.93
CA SER A 86 2.88 -13.81 0.78
C SER A 86 3.83 -12.66 0.46
N TYR A 87 4.24 -11.88 1.46
CA TYR A 87 5.23 -10.81 1.29
C TYR A 87 6.64 -11.38 1.22
N GLY A 88 7.38 -11.00 0.18
CA GLY A 88 8.77 -11.36 -0.03
C GLY A 88 9.64 -10.13 -0.25
N ARG A 89 10.58 -10.17 -1.19
CA ARG A 89 11.36 -9.01 -1.61
C ARG A 89 10.43 -7.91 -2.12
N THR A 90 10.67 -6.67 -1.68
CA THR A 90 9.73 -5.54 -1.93
C THR A 90 9.60 -5.20 -3.42
N ILE A 91 10.72 -5.21 -4.14
CA ILE A 91 10.76 -5.03 -5.60
C ILE A 91 11.30 -6.32 -6.23
N ASN A 92 10.39 -7.24 -6.56
CA ASN A 92 10.74 -8.59 -7.07
C ASN A 92 11.24 -8.63 -8.52
N ASN A 93 11.13 -7.53 -9.25
CA ASN A 93 11.39 -7.40 -10.68
C ASN A 93 12.71 -6.66 -10.92
N ALA A 94 13.70 -7.30 -11.55
CA ALA A 94 15.02 -6.74 -11.79
C ALA A 94 14.98 -5.44 -12.64
N PRO A 95 14.27 -5.37 -13.78
CA PRO A 95 14.13 -4.12 -14.54
C PRO A 95 13.54 -2.96 -13.71
N ALA A 96 12.61 -3.23 -12.79
CA ALA A 96 12.07 -2.21 -11.91
C ALA A 96 13.12 -1.70 -10.91
N ARG A 97 13.94 -2.57 -10.32
CA ARG A 97 15.07 -2.18 -9.45
C ARG A 97 16.08 -1.31 -10.18
N GLU A 98 16.48 -1.70 -11.39
CA GLU A 98 17.40 -0.91 -12.22
C GLU A 98 16.83 0.47 -12.54
N ARG A 99 15.54 0.56 -12.86
CA ARG A 99 14.88 1.84 -13.09
C ARG A 99 14.89 2.71 -11.85
N ARG A 100 14.54 2.17 -10.68
CA ARG A 100 14.59 2.90 -9.40
C ARG A 100 15.96 3.51 -9.16
N VAL A 101 17.03 2.74 -9.36
CA VAL A 101 18.41 3.24 -9.19
C VAL A 101 18.72 4.35 -10.17
N ARG A 102 18.31 4.24 -11.45
CA ARG A 102 18.48 5.34 -12.43
C ARG A 102 17.69 6.60 -12.06
N GLU A 103 16.56 6.45 -11.35
CA GLU A 103 15.73 7.55 -10.87
C GLU A 103 16.18 8.08 -9.49
N GLY A 104 17.31 7.60 -8.96
CA GLY A 104 17.88 8.05 -7.69
C GLY A 104 17.26 7.42 -6.44
N LEU A 105 16.45 6.36 -6.58
CA LEU A 105 15.87 5.60 -5.49
C LEU A 105 16.72 4.36 -5.15
N PRO A 106 16.67 3.87 -3.90
CA PRO A 106 17.22 2.55 -3.58
C PRO A 106 16.58 1.45 -4.46
N ALA A 107 17.33 0.40 -4.78
CA ALA A 107 16.83 -0.71 -5.60
C ALA A 107 15.54 -1.33 -5.04
N ASP A 108 15.49 -1.51 -3.74
CA ASP A 108 14.30 -2.00 -3.02
C ASP A 108 13.66 -0.89 -2.19
N ALA A 109 12.33 -0.87 -2.15
CA ALA A 109 11.59 0.03 -1.28
C ALA A 109 11.65 -0.45 0.17
N VAL A 110 11.66 0.47 1.13
CA VAL A 110 11.63 0.15 2.55
C VAL A 110 10.27 -0.43 2.92
N SER A 111 10.23 -1.52 3.68
CA SER A 111 8.99 -2.04 4.26
C SER A 111 8.74 -1.44 5.62
N VAL A 112 7.65 -0.71 5.78
CA VAL A 112 7.19 -0.20 7.08
C VAL A 112 6.08 -1.10 7.57
N VAL A 113 6.33 -1.85 8.64
CA VAL A 113 5.38 -2.80 9.22
C VAL A 113 4.72 -2.17 10.44
N ALA A 114 3.45 -1.78 10.29
CA ALA A 114 2.65 -1.27 11.39
C ALA A 114 2.12 -2.43 12.24
N THR A 115 2.45 -2.46 13.53
CA THR A 115 2.02 -3.52 14.45
C THR A 115 1.90 -3.02 15.88
N ARG A 116 0.86 -3.47 16.59
CA ARG A 116 0.73 -3.22 18.03
C ARG A 116 1.57 -4.17 18.88
N ARG A 117 1.90 -5.33 18.33
CA ARG A 117 2.73 -6.36 18.98
C ARG A 117 3.78 -6.82 17.99
N VAL A 118 5.04 -6.78 18.40
CA VAL A 118 6.17 -7.22 17.56
C VAL A 118 6.18 -8.76 17.54
N SER A 119 5.47 -9.37 16.59
CA SER A 119 5.26 -10.82 16.57
C SER A 119 5.13 -11.41 15.16
N LEU A 120 6.01 -11.01 14.22
CA LEU A 120 6.04 -11.66 12.91
C LEU A 120 6.84 -12.97 13.01
N PRO A 121 6.38 -14.07 12.38
CA PRO A 121 7.15 -15.30 12.28
C PRO A 121 8.46 -15.12 11.50
N ALA A 122 9.51 -15.82 11.89
CA ALA A 122 10.83 -15.74 11.22
C ALA A 122 10.79 -16.20 9.76
N ASP A 123 9.83 -17.07 9.43
CA ASP A 123 9.70 -17.66 8.09
C ASP A 123 8.92 -16.80 7.09
N VAL A 124 8.46 -15.62 7.49
CA VAL A 124 7.85 -14.64 6.57
C VAL A 124 8.86 -14.23 5.52
N GLY A 125 8.49 -14.35 4.24
CA GLY A 125 9.37 -14.05 3.11
C GLY A 125 9.97 -12.64 3.15
N LEU A 126 9.25 -11.66 3.73
CA LEU A 126 9.74 -10.30 3.96
C LEU A 126 11.01 -10.28 4.82
N LEU A 127 11.07 -11.09 5.87
CA LEU A 127 12.21 -11.18 6.79
C LEU A 127 13.34 -12.07 6.26
N ARG A 128 13.04 -12.95 5.32
CA ARG A 128 14.03 -13.85 4.69
C ARG A 128 14.82 -13.21 3.55
N ALA A 129 14.36 -12.10 3.00
CA ALA A 129 15.04 -11.40 1.91
C ALA A 129 16.10 -10.45 2.48
N PRO A 130 17.40 -10.74 2.34
CA PRO A 130 18.48 -9.94 2.91
C PRO A 130 18.58 -8.54 2.29
N GLU A 131 17.99 -8.34 1.12
CA GLU A 131 17.94 -7.05 0.46
C GLU A 131 16.90 -6.10 1.06
N ASN A 132 15.95 -6.65 1.84
CA ASN A 132 14.91 -5.83 2.45
C ASN A 132 15.45 -5.03 3.64
N THR A 133 14.99 -3.78 3.73
CA THR A 133 15.03 -2.99 4.96
C THR A 133 13.61 -2.95 5.52
N VAL A 134 13.44 -3.34 6.77
CA VAL A 134 12.16 -3.39 7.47
C VAL A 134 12.19 -2.41 8.64
N ILE A 135 11.27 -1.45 8.65
CA ILE A 135 11.03 -0.57 9.79
C ILE A 135 9.78 -1.08 10.50
N VAL A 136 9.92 -1.50 11.74
CA VAL A 136 8.80 -1.90 12.59
C VAL A 136 8.26 -0.66 13.29
N LEU A 137 7.11 -0.16 12.85
CA LEU A 137 6.39 0.94 13.48
C LEU A 137 5.44 0.37 14.53
N THR A 138 5.68 0.66 15.80
CA THR A 138 4.97 0.03 16.92
C THR A 138 4.86 0.95 18.13
N PRO A 139 3.73 0.94 18.85
CA PRO A 139 3.62 1.58 20.16
C PRO A 139 4.28 0.75 21.28
N SER A 140 4.67 -0.50 21.05
CA SER A 140 5.29 -1.34 22.06
C SER A 140 6.71 -0.90 22.35
N GLU A 141 7.03 -0.68 23.61
CA GLU A 141 8.40 -0.37 24.05
C GLU A 141 9.29 -1.61 23.99
N ASP A 142 8.69 -2.80 24.14
CA ASP A 142 9.34 -4.08 24.17
C ASP A 142 9.04 -4.93 22.92
N GLY A 143 9.78 -6.02 22.81
CA GLY A 143 9.65 -7.01 21.74
C GLY A 143 10.55 -6.71 20.55
N GLU A 144 11.07 -7.79 19.97
CA GLU A 144 11.90 -7.80 18.78
C GLU A 144 11.41 -8.86 17.81
N LEU A 145 11.69 -8.65 16.53
CA LEU A 145 11.52 -9.70 15.53
C LEU A 145 12.57 -10.79 15.74
N PRO A 146 12.32 -12.01 15.24
CA PRO A 146 13.27 -13.10 15.38
C PRO A 146 14.69 -12.73 14.93
N ALA A 147 15.69 -13.12 15.70
CA ALA A 147 17.10 -12.82 15.43
C ALA A 147 17.60 -13.46 14.12
N GLU A 148 16.89 -14.48 13.62
CA GLU A 148 17.17 -15.18 12.36
C GLU A 148 16.71 -14.40 11.13
N ALA A 149 16.12 -13.21 11.28
CA ALA A 149 15.74 -12.37 10.16
C ALA A 149 16.96 -12.00 9.31
N ALA A 150 16.95 -12.34 8.02
CA ALA A 150 18.01 -11.96 7.09
C ALA A 150 17.89 -10.48 6.65
N ALA A 151 16.68 -9.90 6.71
CA ALA A 151 16.41 -8.50 6.43
C ALA A 151 17.09 -7.56 7.46
N THR A 152 17.45 -6.36 7.03
CA THR A 152 17.87 -5.30 7.97
C THR A 152 16.63 -4.76 8.71
N VAL A 153 16.54 -4.98 10.03
CA VAL A 153 15.42 -4.54 10.86
C VAL A 153 15.77 -3.29 11.65
N ARG A 154 14.88 -2.34 11.67
CA ARG A 154 14.91 -1.12 12.51
C ARG A 154 13.58 -0.98 13.23
N TYR A 155 13.59 -0.36 14.42
CA TYR A 155 12.38 -0.11 15.20
C TYR A 155 12.12 1.38 15.28
N LEU A 156 10.91 1.76 14.94
CA LEU A 156 10.35 3.09 15.19
C LEU A 156 9.26 2.93 16.25
N ARG A 157 9.64 3.12 17.51
CA ARG A 157 8.75 3.00 18.66
C ARG A 157 8.06 4.33 18.88
N GLU A 158 6.75 4.35 18.68
CA GLU A 158 5.93 5.53 18.77
C GLU A 158 4.50 5.16 19.19
N PRO A 159 4.00 5.63 20.35
CA PRO A 159 2.66 5.36 20.82
C PRO A 159 1.56 5.83 19.88
N ASP A 160 1.77 6.98 19.23
CA ASP A 160 0.85 7.54 18.25
C ASP A 160 1.27 7.18 16.82
N MET A 161 0.39 6.46 16.12
CA MET A 161 0.61 6.07 14.72
C MET A 161 0.82 7.28 13.80
N ALA A 162 0.09 8.37 14.03
CA ALA A 162 0.21 9.57 13.20
C ALA A 162 1.59 10.22 13.38
N ALA A 163 2.06 10.35 14.62
CA ALA A 163 3.40 10.82 14.91
C ALA A 163 4.46 9.88 14.30
N GLY A 164 4.27 8.57 14.40
CA GLY A 164 5.15 7.58 13.80
C GLY A 164 5.27 7.71 12.30
N VAL A 165 4.17 7.90 11.59
CA VAL A 165 4.19 8.12 10.13
C VAL A 165 4.92 9.42 9.76
N ARG A 166 4.73 10.50 10.53
CA ARG A 166 5.48 11.77 10.32
C ARG A 166 6.99 11.56 10.49
N ARG A 167 7.41 10.84 11.52
CA ARG A 167 8.82 10.54 11.79
C ARG A 167 9.50 9.75 10.66
N LEU A 168 8.76 8.94 9.90
CA LEU A 168 9.31 8.23 8.73
C LEU A 168 9.95 9.17 7.71
N ARG A 169 9.39 10.38 7.52
CA ARG A 169 10.00 11.37 6.63
C ARG A 169 11.27 11.98 7.23
N GLY A 170 11.21 12.46 8.46
CA GLY A 170 12.31 13.16 9.10
C GLY A 170 13.51 12.28 9.45
N GLU A 171 13.25 11.08 9.95
CA GLU A 171 14.30 10.18 10.47
C GLU A 171 14.79 9.15 9.45
N HIS A 172 13.93 8.76 8.50
CA HIS A 172 14.23 7.73 7.51
C HIS A 172 14.24 8.23 6.06
N GLY A 173 13.94 9.52 5.83
CA GLY A 173 13.95 10.14 4.51
C GLY A 173 12.87 9.62 3.56
N LEU A 174 11.83 8.91 4.07
CA LEU A 174 10.76 8.36 3.25
C LEU A 174 9.78 9.49 2.87
N ARG A 175 9.76 9.86 1.60
CA ARG A 175 8.94 10.95 1.07
C ARG A 175 7.60 10.48 0.52
N ALA A 176 7.53 9.22 0.06
CA ALA A 176 6.34 8.63 -0.53
C ALA A 176 6.15 7.18 -0.09
N LEU A 177 4.94 6.85 0.35
CA LEU A 177 4.56 5.52 0.79
C LEU A 177 3.33 5.04 0.02
N VAL A 178 3.33 3.76 -0.37
CA VAL A 178 2.09 3.05 -0.68
C VAL A 178 1.68 2.25 0.55
N CYS A 179 0.46 2.49 1.04
CA CYS A 179 -0.14 1.71 2.11
C CYS A 179 -1.00 0.60 1.50
N GLU A 180 -0.69 -0.65 1.84
CA GLU A 180 -1.37 -1.84 1.34
C GLU A 180 -2.33 -2.44 2.39
N GLY A 181 -2.70 -1.61 3.34
CA GLY A 181 -3.65 -1.96 4.38
C GLY A 181 -3.03 -2.80 5.51
N GLY A 182 -3.72 -3.61 6.35
CA GLY A 182 -5.16 -3.93 6.24
C GLY A 182 -6.15 -2.85 6.70
N PRO A 183 -7.43 -3.23 6.70
CA PRO A 183 -8.53 -2.31 6.96
C PRO A 183 -8.44 -1.52 8.27
N ASN A 184 -7.92 -2.11 9.32
CA ASN A 184 -7.71 -1.43 10.60
C ASN A 184 -6.60 -0.37 10.53
N LEU A 185 -5.55 -0.60 9.72
CA LEU A 185 -4.52 0.41 9.49
C LEU A 185 -5.11 1.58 8.70
N ASN A 186 -5.90 1.29 7.65
CA ASN A 186 -6.60 2.32 6.88
C ASN A 186 -7.51 3.17 7.76
N ALA A 187 -8.26 2.53 8.68
CA ALA A 187 -9.13 3.21 9.65
C ALA A 187 -8.36 4.07 10.67
N THR A 188 -7.07 3.82 10.86
CA THR A 188 -6.20 4.66 11.70
C THR A 188 -5.65 5.86 10.90
N LEU A 189 -5.24 5.62 9.65
CA LEU A 189 -4.56 6.64 8.84
C LEU A 189 -5.51 7.71 8.29
N LEU A 190 -6.68 7.29 7.81
CA LEU A 190 -7.64 8.19 7.14
C LEU A 190 -8.15 9.30 8.07
N PRO A 191 -8.70 9.02 9.27
CA PRO A 191 -9.17 10.08 10.18
C PRO A 191 -8.04 10.96 10.70
N ALA A 192 -6.81 10.45 10.72
CA ALA A 192 -5.63 11.22 11.14
C ALA A 192 -5.09 12.17 10.05
N GLY A 193 -5.73 12.25 8.88
CA GLY A 193 -5.29 13.10 7.76
C GLY A 193 -3.95 12.68 7.17
N LEU A 194 -3.62 11.39 7.24
CA LEU A 194 -2.32 10.85 6.79
C LEU A 194 -2.37 10.23 5.40
N VAL A 195 -3.49 10.30 4.72
CA VAL A 195 -3.69 9.73 3.39
C VAL A 195 -3.99 10.84 2.39
N ASP A 196 -3.22 10.88 1.30
CA ASP A 196 -3.37 11.86 0.23
C ASP A 196 -4.21 11.32 -0.93
N GLU A 197 -4.05 10.03 -1.26
CA GLU A 197 -4.83 9.39 -2.32
C GLU A 197 -5.33 8.00 -1.91
N LEU A 198 -6.47 7.62 -2.47
CA LEU A 198 -6.98 6.25 -2.49
C LEU A 198 -6.92 5.72 -3.93
N HIS A 199 -6.14 4.67 -4.15
CA HIS A 199 -6.16 3.86 -5.36
C HIS A 199 -7.04 2.65 -5.09
N LEU A 200 -8.19 2.59 -5.75
CA LEU A 200 -9.16 1.52 -5.55
C LEU A 200 -9.45 0.78 -6.84
N VAL A 201 -9.22 -0.51 -6.81
CA VAL A 201 -9.55 -1.42 -7.91
C VAL A 201 -10.92 -2.04 -7.63
N TYR A 202 -11.85 -1.87 -8.56
CA TYR A 202 -13.16 -2.51 -8.55
C TYR A 202 -13.12 -3.73 -9.46
N ALA A 203 -13.14 -4.92 -8.85
CA ALA A 203 -13.20 -6.17 -9.59
C ALA A 203 -14.66 -6.48 -10.01
N PRO A 204 -14.90 -6.95 -11.24
CA PRO A 204 -16.23 -7.34 -11.72
C PRO A 204 -16.61 -8.71 -11.17
N LYS A 205 -16.63 -8.84 -9.85
CA LYS A 205 -16.93 -10.08 -9.11
C LYS A 205 -17.95 -9.81 -8.01
N LEU A 206 -18.83 -10.79 -7.75
CA LEU A 206 -19.70 -10.82 -6.59
C LEU A 206 -19.25 -11.97 -5.69
N ALA A 207 -18.98 -11.72 -4.44
CA ALA A 207 -18.50 -12.73 -3.49
C ALA A 207 -19.53 -13.10 -2.41
N GLY A 208 -20.41 -12.18 -2.01
CA GLY A 208 -21.47 -12.42 -1.02
C GLY A 208 -20.94 -12.82 0.38
N GLY A 209 -21.78 -13.40 1.22
CA GLY A 209 -21.47 -13.92 2.56
C GLY A 209 -21.73 -12.95 3.71
N HIS A 210 -21.63 -13.45 4.95
CA HIS A 210 -21.84 -12.67 6.18
C HIS A 210 -20.54 -11.98 6.59
N ASP A 211 -20.63 -10.84 7.30
CA ASP A 211 -19.53 -10.08 7.89
C ASP A 211 -18.35 -9.83 6.91
N PRO A 212 -18.60 -9.11 5.82
CA PRO A 212 -17.59 -8.91 4.80
C PRO A 212 -16.42 -8.06 5.32
N LEU A 213 -15.19 -8.53 5.08
CA LEU A 213 -14.02 -7.66 5.19
C LEU A 213 -14.10 -6.63 4.08
N THR A 214 -14.13 -5.35 4.44
CA THR A 214 -14.10 -4.21 3.51
C THR A 214 -12.71 -3.56 3.50
N ILE A 215 -12.49 -2.57 2.64
CA ILE A 215 -11.21 -1.85 2.57
C ILE A 215 -10.95 -0.95 3.80
N LEU A 216 -12.00 -0.65 4.57
CA LEU A 216 -11.95 0.19 5.75
C LEU A 216 -12.63 -0.55 6.91
N GLY A 217 -11.92 -0.74 8.01
CA GLY A 217 -12.43 -1.30 9.26
C GLY A 217 -12.76 -0.22 10.28
N GLY A 218 -12.96 -0.65 11.54
CA GLY A 218 -13.14 0.27 12.67
C GLY A 218 -14.54 0.86 12.77
N GLU A 219 -14.64 2.00 13.47
CA GLU A 219 -15.88 2.73 13.70
C GLU A 219 -16.34 3.47 12.43
N VAL A 220 -17.62 3.79 12.37
CA VAL A 220 -18.19 4.61 11.29
C VAL A 220 -17.55 6.01 11.33
N LEU A 221 -17.12 6.47 10.16
CA LEU A 221 -16.62 7.84 10.01
C LEU A 221 -17.79 8.83 10.04
N ASP A 222 -17.77 9.78 10.93
CA ASP A 222 -18.76 10.83 11.02
C ASP A 222 -18.09 12.20 11.23
N PRO A 223 -18.10 13.09 10.24
CA PRO A 223 -18.65 12.90 8.88
C PRO A 223 -17.83 11.91 8.03
N PRO A 224 -18.41 11.37 6.95
CA PRO A 224 -17.65 10.57 5.99
C PRO A 224 -16.57 11.40 5.31
N ILE A 225 -15.45 10.77 4.93
CA ILE A 225 -14.38 11.41 4.19
C ILE A 225 -14.75 11.47 2.70
N GLU A 226 -14.77 12.68 2.15
CA GLU A 226 -15.05 12.94 0.75
C GLU A 226 -13.84 12.63 -0.14
N LEU A 227 -14.09 12.19 -1.37
CA LEU A 227 -13.09 11.82 -2.34
C LEU A 227 -13.30 12.56 -3.66
N ASP A 228 -12.22 13.03 -4.27
CA ASP A 228 -12.21 13.62 -5.61
C ASP A 228 -11.64 12.63 -6.63
N LEU A 229 -12.40 12.29 -7.66
CA LEU A 229 -11.88 11.42 -8.73
C LEU A 229 -10.77 12.13 -9.51
N VAL A 230 -9.57 11.55 -9.48
CA VAL A 230 -8.39 12.06 -10.20
C VAL A 230 -8.25 11.39 -11.57
N THR A 231 -8.28 10.04 -11.59
CA THR A 231 -8.27 9.28 -12.84
C THR A 231 -9.11 8.01 -12.71
N LEU A 232 -9.64 7.55 -13.82
CA LEU A 232 -10.28 6.25 -13.94
C LEU A 232 -9.71 5.52 -15.15
N HIS A 233 -9.25 4.29 -14.94
CA HIS A 233 -8.77 3.42 -16.00
C HIS A 233 -9.58 2.11 -16.01
N GLU A 234 -9.57 1.43 -17.14
CA GLU A 234 -10.16 0.11 -17.33
C GLU A 234 -9.12 -0.86 -17.92
N SER A 235 -9.14 -2.10 -17.49
CA SER A 235 -8.42 -3.22 -18.10
C SER A 235 -9.11 -4.53 -17.75
N GLY A 236 -9.52 -5.29 -18.77
CA GLY A 236 -10.14 -6.62 -18.59
C GLY A 236 -11.43 -6.61 -17.76
N GLY A 237 -12.24 -5.54 -17.85
CA GLY A 237 -13.47 -5.35 -17.08
C GLY A 237 -13.26 -4.82 -15.65
N TYR A 238 -12.01 -4.69 -15.17
CA TYR A 238 -11.68 -4.08 -13.89
C TYR A 238 -11.59 -2.56 -14.04
N LEU A 239 -12.05 -1.83 -13.02
CA LEU A 239 -11.90 -0.38 -12.95
C LEU A 239 -10.83 -0.03 -11.93
N TYR A 240 -9.92 0.85 -12.32
CA TYR A 240 -8.78 1.33 -11.51
C TYR A 240 -8.97 2.82 -11.27
N ALA A 241 -9.51 3.17 -10.11
CA ALA A 241 -9.81 4.54 -9.74
C ALA A 241 -8.71 5.11 -8.84
N ARG A 242 -8.26 6.33 -9.13
CA ARG A 242 -7.48 7.16 -8.21
C ARG A 242 -8.35 8.28 -7.71
N TYR A 243 -8.42 8.42 -6.41
CA TYR A 243 -9.12 9.48 -5.73
C TYR A 243 -8.16 10.29 -4.88
N GLY A 244 -8.24 11.62 -4.95
CA GLY A 244 -7.71 12.50 -3.93
C GLY A 244 -8.57 12.43 -2.67
N VAL A 245 -7.95 12.33 -1.50
CA VAL A 245 -8.64 12.35 -0.21
C VAL A 245 -8.79 13.80 0.24
N ARG A 246 -10.02 14.25 0.46
CA ARG A 246 -10.26 15.59 1.02
C ARG A 246 -9.90 15.59 2.50
N THR A 247 -8.95 16.43 2.87
CA THR A 247 -8.72 16.76 4.29
C THR A 247 -9.77 17.75 4.74
N ALA A 248 -10.37 17.48 5.90
CA ALA A 248 -11.33 18.39 6.52
C ALA A 248 -10.69 19.73 6.90
#